data_b0390bc67498c5c6e92068f4e08bf1cf
#
_entry.id   b0390bc67498c5c6e92068f4e08bf1cf
#
_cell.length_a   1.000
_cell.length_b   1.000
_cell.length_c   1.000
_cell.angle_alpha   90.00
_cell.angle_beta   90.00
_cell.angle_gamma   90.00
#
_symmetry.space_group_name_H-M   'P 1'
#
loop_
_entity.id
_entity.type
_entity.pdbx_description
1 polymer ?
#
loop_
_entity_poly.entity_id
_entity_poly.type
_entity_poly.pdbx_seq_one_letter_code
_entity_poly.pdbx_strand_id
1 'polypeptide(L)'
;MTTRRRFLETSTAAYAAAAIRPVWGSEPADEKLNLGIIGCGGIMTHHVKGLVGRKENINISWLCDVDPAQIARIRQHATDHRPQTTSMYEDVIADRNVDAVIIATPHHWHAPIAINAMSEGKHCYIEKPISHVYNEGHAIMEASEKYNRVVQQGSQMRNSPVTNRAAKLLEAGVIGEIKVARAWTAEVRSVVKPVPDSQPPKGVDYDRWLGPARKRPFNRHRFHQTWRMYQDYGNGEIGDDGIHDIDMAAWGLGINSAPVQITARGGRMLLRGHASDYPDNLNVTWEFEDGRVMVYENYPFTAYGMHGFDNGNVFYGTEGYMVFSRRGAFSVFLGPKSKKGPTEGDVRGQRGYAEHMSEFLTAIRAGDRKTRARAEVAHRSCALVHLGEIAFRTSGRLDFDPKTETFIGNDRANELLTKRYRSPYELPAV
;
A
#
# COMPACT_ATOMS: atom_id res chain seq x y z
N MET A 1 66.56 -30.44 -15.42
CA MET A 1 66.42 -31.62 -16.32
C MET A 1 65.31 -32.48 -15.79
N THR A 2 64.33 -32.78 -16.70
CA THR A 2 63.37 -33.91 -16.63
C THR A 2 62.29 -33.81 -15.54
N THR A 3 61.16 -33.56 -15.93
CA THR A 3 60.03 -34.11 -16.69
C THR A 3 58.95 -34.68 -15.82
N ARG A 4 57.85 -34.03 -15.86
CA ARG A 4 56.49 -34.46 -16.25
C ARG A 4 56.08 -35.90 -16.02
N ARG A 5 54.89 -36.06 -15.46
CA ARG A 5 53.88 -37.07 -15.77
C ARG A 5 53.76 -38.33 -14.85
N ARG A 6 52.49 -38.52 -14.53
CA ARG A 6 51.81 -39.76 -14.12
C ARG A 6 51.74 -40.02 -12.61
N PHE A 7 50.58 -39.87 -12.01
CA PHE A 7 49.65 -41.02 -11.88
C PHE A 7 48.23 -40.49 -11.64
N LEU A 8 47.38 -40.75 -12.59
CA LEU A 8 45.95 -40.94 -12.40
C LEU A 8 45.72 -42.33 -11.83
N GLU A 9 44.76 -42.40 -10.99
CA GLU A 9 43.80 -43.49 -10.84
C GLU A 9 43.43 -43.80 -9.39
N THR A 10 42.13 -43.62 -9.20
CA THR A 10 41.18 -44.35 -8.33
C THR A 10 41.19 -44.07 -6.84
N SER A 11 40.20 -43.24 -6.43
CA SER A 11 39.18 -43.71 -5.48
C SER A 11 37.99 -42.74 -5.54
N THR A 12 36.99 -43.11 -6.31
CA THR A 12 35.63 -42.59 -6.27
C THR A 12 35.02 -42.93 -4.91
N ALA A 13 34.89 -41.91 -4.06
CA ALA A 13 33.90 -41.92 -2.99
C ALA A 13 33.00 -40.73 -3.23
N ALA A 14 31.93 -41.01 -3.96
CA ALA A 14 30.81 -40.08 -4.13
C ALA A 14 30.11 -39.91 -2.80
N TYR A 15 30.44 -38.82 -2.07
CA TYR A 15 29.53 -38.27 -1.09
C TYR A 15 28.46 -37.50 -1.87
N ALA A 16 27.38 -38.19 -2.21
CA ALA A 16 26.11 -37.56 -2.55
C ALA A 16 25.61 -36.86 -1.29
N ALA A 17 26.00 -35.57 -1.14
CA ALA A 17 25.25 -34.66 -0.32
C ALA A 17 23.90 -34.47 -1.04
N ALA A 18 22.93 -35.30 -0.68
CA ALA A 18 21.53 -35.06 -0.98
C ALA A 18 21.19 -33.73 -0.29
N ALA A 19 21.30 -32.64 -1.04
CA ALA A 19 20.60 -31.42 -0.70
C ALA A 19 19.11 -31.77 -0.67
N ILE A 20 18.58 -31.99 0.52
CA ILE A 20 17.16 -31.99 0.78
C ILE A 20 16.74 -30.55 0.49
N ARG A 21 16.46 -30.25 -0.78
CA ARG A 21 15.59 -29.14 -1.13
C ARG A 21 14.25 -29.50 -0.48
N PRO A 22 13.68 -28.64 0.38
CA PRO A 22 12.29 -28.79 0.68
C PRO A 22 11.58 -28.71 -0.67
N VAL A 23 10.95 -29.78 -1.06
CA VAL A 23 10.00 -29.83 -2.18
C VAL A 23 8.79 -29.06 -1.68
N TRP A 24 8.87 -27.75 -1.78
CA TRP A 24 7.70 -26.93 -1.86
C TRP A 24 7.12 -27.28 -3.22
N GLY A 25 6.07 -28.11 -3.20
CA GLY A 25 5.35 -28.45 -4.41
C GLY A 25 4.94 -27.12 -5.05
N SER A 26 5.46 -26.86 -6.24
CA SER A 26 4.82 -25.87 -7.13
C SER A 26 3.39 -26.36 -7.30
N GLU A 27 2.44 -25.63 -6.71
CA GLU A 27 1.04 -25.89 -7.01
C GLU A 27 0.89 -25.95 -8.52
N PRO A 28 0.22 -26.94 -9.07
CA PRO A 28 0.03 -27.02 -10.51
C PRO A 28 -0.62 -25.70 -10.96
N ALA A 29 -0.18 -25.17 -12.10
CA ALA A 29 -0.66 -23.88 -12.63
C ALA A 29 -2.19 -23.80 -12.81
N ASP A 30 -2.88 -24.90 -12.60
CA ASP A 30 -4.32 -25.12 -12.78
C ASP A 30 -5.08 -25.33 -11.44
N GLU A 31 -4.39 -25.32 -10.29
CA GLU A 31 -5.06 -25.52 -9.01
C GLU A 31 -5.88 -24.29 -8.62
N LYS A 32 -7.09 -24.55 -8.13
CA LYS A 32 -8.06 -23.52 -7.78
C LYS A 32 -7.66 -22.81 -6.48
N LEU A 33 -7.34 -21.52 -6.55
CA LEU A 33 -7.04 -20.72 -5.37
C LEU A 33 -8.33 -20.28 -4.67
N ASN A 34 -8.43 -20.57 -3.38
CA ASN A 34 -9.52 -20.15 -2.53
C ASN A 34 -9.19 -18.84 -1.82
N LEU A 35 -9.99 -17.81 -2.05
CA LEU A 35 -9.78 -16.48 -1.53
C LEU A 35 -10.76 -16.15 -0.40
N GLY A 36 -10.25 -15.68 0.72
CA GLY A 36 -11.01 -15.06 1.79
C GLY A 36 -11.06 -13.53 1.62
N ILE A 37 -12.25 -12.96 1.66
CA ILE A 37 -12.46 -11.52 1.60
C ILE A 37 -12.67 -10.98 3.01
N ILE A 38 -11.84 -10.05 3.48
CA ILE A 38 -11.92 -9.42 4.79
C ILE A 38 -12.10 -7.90 4.63
N GLY A 39 -13.27 -7.40 5.00
CA GLY A 39 -13.73 -6.04 4.73
C GLY A 39 -14.50 -5.97 3.41
N CYS A 40 -15.80 -5.87 3.50
CA CYS A 40 -16.74 -5.82 2.36
C CYS A 40 -17.15 -4.37 2.01
N GLY A 41 -16.29 -3.38 2.28
CA GLY A 41 -16.51 -1.96 2.02
C GLY A 41 -16.51 -1.59 0.54
N GLY A 42 -16.54 -0.28 0.25
CA GLY A 42 -16.72 0.26 -1.12
C GLY A 42 -15.76 -0.30 -2.17
N ILE A 43 -14.47 -0.33 -1.88
CA ILE A 43 -13.46 -0.82 -2.83
C ILE A 43 -13.61 -2.32 -3.13
N MET A 44 -14.11 -3.10 -2.18
CA MET A 44 -14.29 -4.54 -2.37
C MET A 44 -15.28 -4.88 -3.49
N THR A 45 -16.26 -4.03 -3.78
CA THR A 45 -17.12 -4.19 -4.95
C THR A 45 -16.32 -4.24 -6.25
N HIS A 46 -15.30 -3.39 -6.34
CA HIS A 46 -14.41 -3.35 -7.51
C HIS A 46 -13.55 -4.62 -7.59
N HIS A 47 -12.95 -5.03 -6.49
CA HIS A 47 -12.14 -6.25 -6.44
C HIS A 47 -12.96 -7.49 -6.79
N VAL A 48 -14.12 -7.71 -6.17
CA VAL A 48 -14.94 -8.90 -6.42
C VAL A 48 -15.43 -8.94 -7.86
N LYS A 49 -15.91 -7.83 -8.43
CA LYS A 49 -16.26 -7.78 -9.87
C LYS A 49 -15.07 -8.09 -10.78
N GLY A 50 -13.89 -7.62 -10.43
CA GLY A 50 -12.66 -7.93 -11.14
C GLY A 50 -12.25 -9.41 -11.02
N LEU A 51 -12.48 -10.03 -9.87
CA LEU A 51 -12.17 -11.43 -9.62
C LEU A 51 -13.15 -12.38 -10.33
N VAL A 52 -14.45 -12.15 -10.20
CA VAL A 52 -15.50 -13.02 -10.78
C VAL A 52 -15.40 -13.12 -12.30
N GLY A 53 -14.97 -12.05 -12.98
CA GLY A 53 -14.81 -12.03 -14.43
C GLY A 53 -13.50 -12.64 -14.96
N ARG A 54 -12.67 -13.24 -14.10
CA ARG A 54 -11.34 -13.73 -14.47
C ARG A 54 -11.37 -15.16 -15.00
N LYS A 55 -10.35 -15.44 -15.83
CA LYS A 55 -10.11 -16.80 -16.35
C LYS A 55 -9.20 -17.62 -15.42
N GLU A 56 -8.51 -16.95 -14.48
CA GLU A 56 -7.71 -17.61 -13.45
C GLU A 56 -8.61 -18.48 -12.59
N ASN A 57 -8.19 -19.69 -12.32
CA ASN A 57 -8.94 -20.64 -11.52
C ASN A 57 -8.96 -20.21 -10.06
N ILE A 58 -9.98 -19.46 -9.64
CA ILE A 58 -10.16 -18.93 -8.28
C ILE A 58 -11.54 -19.26 -7.75
N ASN A 59 -11.65 -19.23 -6.42
CA ASN A 59 -12.92 -19.32 -5.71
C ASN A 59 -12.93 -18.29 -4.55
N ILE A 60 -14.00 -17.51 -4.45
CA ILE A 60 -14.24 -16.68 -3.27
C ILE A 60 -14.97 -17.56 -2.26
N SER A 61 -14.25 -18.04 -1.25
CA SER A 61 -14.75 -19.00 -0.27
C SER A 61 -15.39 -18.34 0.97
N TRP A 62 -14.94 -17.12 1.31
CA TRP A 62 -15.40 -16.38 2.47
C TRP A 62 -15.64 -14.91 2.19
N LEU A 63 -16.67 -14.35 2.84
CA LEU A 63 -16.91 -12.91 3.00
C LEU A 63 -16.98 -12.58 4.48
N CYS A 64 -16.10 -11.70 4.94
CA CYS A 64 -16.03 -11.26 6.33
C CYS A 64 -16.22 -9.75 6.44
N ASP A 65 -17.17 -9.31 7.25
CA ASP A 65 -17.34 -7.91 7.66
C ASP A 65 -18.13 -7.84 8.97
N VAL A 66 -17.83 -6.87 9.80
CA VAL A 66 -18.56 -6.59 11.05
C VAL A 66 -19.94 -5.96 10.82
N ASP A 67 -20.23 -5.55 9.58
CA ASP A 67 -21.53 -5.03 9.13
C ASP A 67 -22.16 -6.02 8.13
N PRO A 68 -23.22 -6.74 8.53
CA PRO A 68 -23.88 -7.72 7.66
C PRO A 68 -24.46 -7.09 6.38
N ALA A 69 -24.77 -5.78 6.39
CA ALA A 69 -25.24 -5.10 5.18
C ALA A 69 -24.13 -5.01 4.11
N GLN A 70 -22.87 -4.86 4.51
CA GLN A 70 -21.73 -4.87 3.59
C GLN A 70 -21.50 -6.27 3.01
N ILE A 71 -21.62 -7.32 3.82
CA ILE A 71 -21.56 -8.72 3.33
C ILE A 71 -22.65 -8.96 2.29
N ALA A 72 -23.91 -8.60 2.61
CA ALA A 72 -25.03 -8.78 1.69
C ALA A 72 -24.80 -8.07 0.34
N ARG A 73 -24.26 -6.86 0.38
CA ARG A 73 -23.92 -6.08 -0.81
C ARG A 73 -22.86 -6.75 -1.69
N ILE A 74 -21.81 -7.29 -1.09
CA ILE A 74 -20.73 -7.95 -1.85
C ILE A 74 -21.17 -9.32 -2.37
N ARG A 75 -21.95 -10.07 -1.57
CA ARG A 75 -22.46 -11.40 -1.93
C ARG A 75 -23.24 -11.40 -3.27
N GLN A 76 -23.94 -10.31 -3.58
CA GLN A 76 -24.66 -10.15 -4.85
C GLN A 76 -23.76 -10.25 -6.09
N HIS A 77 -22.46 -9.94 -5.94
CA HIS A 77 -21.47 -9.99 -7.00
C HIS A 77 -20.70 -11.31 -7.05
N ALA A 78 -20.82 -12.18 -6.05
CA ALA A 78 -20.10 -13.44 -5.90
C ALA A 78 -21.04 -14.67 -5.83
N THR A 79 -22.20 -14.61 -6.46
CA THR A 79 -23.26 -15.65 -6.35
C THR A 79 -22.77 -17.02 -6.79
N ASP A 80 -21.98 -17.10 -7.85
CA ASP A 80 -21.52 -18.38 -8.42
C ASP A 80 -20.48 -19.08 -7.53
N HIS A 81 -19.80 -18.30 -6.65
CA HIS A 81 -18.81 -18.81 -5.69
C HIS A 81 -19.43 -19.37 -4.40
N ARG A 82 -20.67 -18.97 -4.07
CA ARG A 82 -21.39 -19.37 -2.84
C ARG A 82 -20.57 -19.22 -1.56
N PRO A 83 -19.97 -18.04 -1.29
CA PRO A 83 -19.07 -17.86 -0.17
C PRO A 83 -19.80 -18.05 1.17
N GLN A 84 -19.06 -18.60 2.15
CA GLN A 84 -19.44 -18.55 3.56
C GLN A 84 -19.37 -17.10 4.07
N THR A 85 -20.03 -16.81 5.19
CA THR A 85 -20.07 -15.45 5.74
C THR A 85 -19.81 -15.46 7.23
N THR A 86 -19.05 -14.49 7.73
CA THR A 86 -18.73 -14.30 9.13
C THR A 86 -18.48 -12.84 9.46
N SER A 87 -18.57 -12.48 10.75
CA SER A 87 -18.07 -11.19 11.27
C SER A 87 -16.65 -11.30 11.86
N MET A 88 -16.07 -12.51 11.90
CA MET A 88 -14.79 -12.82 12.54
C MET A 88 -13.75 -13.17 11.47
N TYR A 89 -12.75 -12.33 11.29
CA TYR A 89 -11.68 -12.65 10.32
C TYR A 89 -10.90 -13.91 10.73
N GLU A 90 -10.89 -14.23 11.99
CA GLU A 90 -10.28 -15.43 12.56
C GLU A 90 -10.87 -16.71 11.95
N ASP A 91 -12.18 -16.76 11.68
CA ASP A 91 -12.83 -17.90 11.02
C ASP A 91 -12.26 -18.09 9.60
N VAL A 92 -12.01 -16.98 8.89
CA VAL A 92 -11.49 -17.00 7.52
C VAL A 92 -10.06 -17.53 7.49
N ILE A 93 -9.20 -17.05 8.40
CA ILE A 93 -7.78 -17.47 8.40
C ILE A 93 -7.58 -18.85 8.98
N ALA A 94 -8.47 -19.32 9.86
CA ALA A 94 -8.42 -20.67 10.41
C ALA A 94 -8.86 -21.77 9.41
N ASP A 95 -9.60 -21.41 8.36
CA ASP A 95 -9.98 -22.36 7.32
C ASP A 95 -8.74 -22.75 6.49
N ARG A 96 -8.33 -24.02 6.61
CA ARG A 96 -7.15 -24.55 5.90
C ARG A 96 -7.28 -24.57 4.39
N ASN A 97 -8.51 -24.48 3.88
CA ASN A 97 -8.76 -24.44 2.43
C ASN A 97 -8.60 -23.03 1.85
N VAL A 98 -8.46 -21.98 2.66
CA VAL A 98 -8.17 -20.63 2.19
C VAL A 98 -6.69 -20.49 1.90
N ASP A 99 -6.32 -20.11 0.69
CA ASP A 99 -4.93 -19.92 0.27
C ASP A 99 -4.45 -18.48 0.48
N ALA A 100 -5.34 -17.52 0.24
CA ALA A 100 -5.00 -16.11 0.36
C ALA A 100 -6.18 -15.28 0.87
N VAL A 101 -5.86 -14.14 1.49
CA VAL A 101 -6.85 -13.17 1.92
C VAL A 101 -6.68 -11.83 1.22
N ILE A 102 -7.80 -11.17 0.89
CA ILE A 102 -7.86 -9.79 0.42
C ILE A 102 -8.40 -8.94 1.55
N ILE A 103 -7.54 -8.07 2.09
CA ILE A 103 -7.82 -7.24 3.26
C ILE A 103 -8.13 -5.83 2.79
N ALA A 104 -9.37 -5.36 3.01
CA ALA A 104 -9.84 -4.02 2.67
C ALA A 104 -10.66 -3.40 3.81
N THR A 105 -10.21 -3.62 5.01
CA THR A 105 -10.70 -3.00 6.25
C THR A 105 -10.23 -1.54 6.37
N PRO A 106 -10.63 -0.77 7.39
CA PRO A 106 -9.91 0.45 7.75
C PRO A 106 -8.45 0.19 8.11
N HIS A 107 -7.57 1.19 7.92
CA HIS A 107 -6.11 1.03 8.00
C HIS A 107 -5.61 0.44 9.33
N HIS A 108 -6.27 0.81 10.43
CA HIS A 108 -5.87 0.34 11.77
C HIS A 108 -5.96 -1.18 11.96
N TRP A 109 -6.65 -1.88 11.06
CA TRP A 109 -6.79 -3.32 11.05
C TRP A 109 -5.84 -4.04 10.08
N HIS A 110 -5.19 -3.33 9.14
CA HIS A 110 -4.40 -3.96 8.10
C HIS A 110 -3.29 -4.86 8.66
N ALA A 111 -2.43 -4.31 9.52
CA ALA A 111 -1.31 -5.07 10.07
C ALA A 111 -1.74 -6.22 10.99
N PRO A 112 -2.65 -6.03 11.98
CA PRO A 112 -3.08 -7.14 12.82
C PRO A 112 -3.66 -8.32 12.02
N ILE A 113 -4.53 -8.06 11.06
CA ILE A 113 -5.11 -9.12 10.23
C ILE A 113 -4.06 -9.78 9.34
N ALA A 114 -3.21 -9.00 8.69
CA ALA A 114 -2.20 -9.53 7.76
C ALA A 114 -1.18 -10.43 8.47
N ILE A 115 -0.69 -10.03 9.65
CA ILE A 115 0.29 -10.81 10.41
C ILE A 115 -0.35 -12.12 10.90
N ASN A 116 -1.57 -12.08 11.46
CA ASN A 116 -2.29 -13.29 11.84
C ASN A 116 -2.57 -14.20 10.64
N ALA A 117 -2.98 -13.63 9.50
CA ALA A 117 -3.21 -14.42 8.29
C ALA A 117 -1.93 -15.12 7.79
N MET A 118 -0.80 -14.42 7.80
CA MET A 118 0.48 -15.02 7.41
C MET A 118 0.94 -16.11 8.37
N SER A 119 0.73 -15.97 9.69
CA SER A 119 1.05 -17.00 10.67
C SER A 119 0.20 -18.26 10.49
N GLU A 120 -1.04 -18.12 9.99
CA GLU A 120 -1.93 -19.22 9.59
C GLU A 120 -1.68 -19.71 8.16
N GLY A 121 -0.57 -19.30 7.54
CA GLY A 121 -0.13 -19.77 6.23
C GLY A 121 -0.80 -19.09 5.04
N LYS A 122 -1.53 -17.97 5.21
CA LYS A 122 -2.23 -17.31 4.11
C LYS A 122 -1.35 -16.27 3.42
N HIS A 123 -1.49 -16.14 2.10
CA HIS A 123 -0.95 -15.02 1.33
C HIS A 123 -1.88 -13.80 1.51
N CYS A 124 -1.33 -12.58 1.41
CA CYS A 124 -2.08 -11.37 1.73
C CYS A 124 -2.04 -10.33 0.60
N TYR A 125 -3.19 -9.99 0.05
CA TYR A 125 -3.39 -8.73 -0.65
C TYR A 125 -3.96 -7.72 0.36
N ILE A 126 -3.27 -6.59 0.53
CA ILE A 126 -3.66 -5.59 1.54
C ILE A 126 -3.95 -4.28 0.82
N GLU A 127 -5.14 -3.70 1.00
CA GLU A 127 -5.42 -2.38 0.46
C GLU A 127 -4.45 -1.31 1.00
N LYS A 128 -4.27 -0.27 0.23
CA LYS A 128 -3.39 0.86 0.59
C LYS A 128 -4.03 1.73 1.71
N PRO A 129 -3.19 2.33 2.56
CA PRO A 129 -1.78 2.07 2.83
C PRO A 129 -1.60 0.71 3.53
N ILE A 130 -0.47 0.06 3.34
CA ILE A 130 -0.24 -1.29 3.89
C ILE A 130 -0.33 -1.33 5.42
N SER A 131 0.00 -0.22 6.08
CA SER A 131 0.04 -0.07 7.54
C SER A 131 -0.55 1.26 7.98
N HIS A 132 -0.99 1.34 9.23
CA HIS A 132 -1.56 2.54 9.84
C HIS A 132 -0.50 3.43 10.52
N VAL A 133 0.59 2.83 11.01
CA VAL A 133 1.75 3.50 11.59
C VAL A 133 3.05 2.88 11.07
N TYR A 134 4.16 3.60 11.22
CA TYR A 134 5.45 3.24 10.66
C TYR A 134 5.89 1.80 11.01
N ASN A 135 5.92 1.47 12.30
CA ASN A 135 6.43 0.18 12.78
C ASN A 135 5.56 -1.03 12.35
N GLU A 136 4.28 -0.82 12.05
CA GLU A 136 3.44 -1.89 11.51
C GLU A 136 3.92 -2.38 10.14
N GLY A 137 4.50 -1.48 9.33
CA GLY A 137 5.06 -1.85 8.04
C GLY A 137 6.25 -2.80 8.16
N HIS A 138 7.13 -2.58 9.15
CA HIS A 138 8.21 -3.50 9.48
C HIS A 138 7.67 -4.87 9.92
N ALA A 139 6.72 -4.90 10.84
CA ALA A 139 6.13 -6.16 11.30
C ALA A 139 5.49 -6.97 10.15
N ILE A 140 4.88 -6.31 9.16
CA ILE A 140 4.37 -6.97 7.96
C ILE A 140 5.51 -7.54 7.10
N MET A 141 6.62 -6.80 6.92
CA MET A 141 7.79 -7.27 6.17
C MET A 141 8.40 -8.51 6.84
N GLU A 142 8.66 -8.44 8.15
CA GLU A 142 9.19 -9.54 8.95
C GLU A 142 8.28 -10.76 8.89
N ALA A 143 6.97 -10.59 9.04
CA ALA A 143 6.00 -11.68 8.93
C ALA A 143 5.99 -12.30 7.52
N SER A 144 6.03 -11.48 6.46
CA SER A 144 6.12 -11.98 5.08
C SER A 144 7.36 -12.85 4.86
N GLU A 145 8.49 -12.46 5.43
CA GLU A 145 9.74 -13.23 5.35
C GLU A 145 9.69 -14.49 6.21
N LYS A 146 9.36 -14.34 7.50
CA LYS A 146 9.33 -15.44 8.47
C LYS A 146 8.39 -16.57 8.05
N TYR A 147 7.19 -16.23 7.59
CA TYR A 147 6.18 -17.22 7.20
C TYR A 147 6.24 -17.57 5.71
N ASN A 148 7.16 -16.96 4.95
CA ASN A 148 7.32 -17.13 3.51
C ASN A 148 5.99 -16.94 2.75
N ARG A 149 5.29 -15.85 3.01
CA ARG A 149 4.00 -15.54 2.34
C ARG A 149 4.14 -14.38 1.36
N VAL A 150 3.45 -14.50 0.23
CA VAL A 150 3.31 -13.39 -0.72
C VAL A 150 2.47 -12.30 -0.07
N VAL A 151 3.00 -11.08 -0.04
CA VAL A 151 2.29 -9.87 0.37
C VAL A 151 2.31 -8.88 -0.80
N GLN A 152 1.15 -8.33 -1.12
CA GLN A 152 1.03 -7.28 -2.14
C GLN A 152 0.10 -6.18 -1.65
N GLN A 153 0.57 -4.92 -1.70
CA GLN A 153 -0.27 -3.76 -1.42
C GLN A 153 -1.12 -3.40 -2.63
N GLY A 154 -2.31 -2.88 -2.41
CA GLY A 154 -3.22 -2.35 -3.44
C GLY A 154 -2.71 -1.10 -4.16
N SER A 155 -1.48 -1.15 -4.71
CA SER A 155 -0.84 -0.09 -5.51
C SER A 155 -0.95 -0.40 -7.00
N GLN A 156 -2.18 -0.45 -7.52
CA GLN A 156 -2.50 -0.94 -8.86
C GLN A 156 -1.78 -0.19 -9.98
N MET A 157 -1.44 1.08 -9.75
CA MET A 157 -0.72 1.90 -10.74
C MET A 157 0.63 1.32 -11.13
N ARG A 158 1.29 0.58 -10.24
CA ARG A 158 2.57 -0.11 -10.53
C ARG A 158 2.46 -1.14 -11.66
N ASN A 159 1.26 -1.64 -11.93
CA ASN A 159 0.98 -2.59 -13.02
C ASN A 159 0.30 -1.94 -14.23
N SER A 160 0.01 -0.63 -14.18
CA SER A 160 -0.57 0.07 -15.33
C SER A 160 0.40 0.07 -16.52
N PRO A 161 -0.07 -0.27 -17.74
CA PRO A 161 0.79 -0.22 -18.93
C PRO A 161 1.40 1.16 -19.18
N VAL A 162 0.64 2.23 -18.95
CA VAL A 162 1.13 3.62 -19.12
C VAL A 162 2.23 3.93 -18.09
N THR A 163 2.00 3.57 -16.84
CA THR A 163 3.02 3.74 -15.77
C THR A 163 4.31 2.99 -16.11
N ASN A 164 4.19 1.76 -16.61
CA ASN A 164 5.35 0.96 -17.00
C ASN A 164 6.14 1.59 -18.16
N ARG A 165 5.45 2.21 -19.12
CA ARG A 165 6.13 2.95 -20.20
C ARG A 165 6.83 4.21 -19.71
N ALA A 166 6.15 5.00 -18.84
CA ALA A 166 6.74 6.17 -18.20
C ALA A 166 7.98 5.79 -17.37
N ALA A 167 7.88 4.74 -16.55
CA ALA A 167 9.00 4.25 -15.74
C ALA A 167 10.19 3.83 -16.59
N LYS A 168 9.98 3.08 -17.67
CA LYS A 168 11.05 2.69 -18.61
C LYS A 168 11.75 3.90 -19.27
N LEU A 169 11.01 4.97 -19.58
CA LEU A 169 11.60 6.19 -20.10
C LEU A 169 12.47 6.89 -19.05
N LEU A 170 12.02 6.95 -17.79
CA LEU A 170 12.80 7.51 -16.68
C LEU A 170 14.05 6.68 -16.42
N GLU A 171 13.93 5.36 -16.35
CA GLU A 171 15.04 4.41 -16.19
C GLU A 171 16.08 4.51 -17.36
N ALA A 172 15.60 4.78 -18.57
CA ALA A 172 16.45 5.01 -19.73
C ALA A 172 17.10 6.42 -19.75
N GLY A 173 16.86 7.25 -18.74
CA GLY A 173 17.47 8.58 -18.61
C GLY A 173 16.91 9.63 -19.57
N VAL A 174 15.65 9.51 -20.02
CA VAL A 174 15.03 10.41 -21.00
C VAL A 174 15.07 11.89 -20.58
N ILE A 175 15.12 12.18 -19.28
CA ILE A 175 15.24 13.53 -18.72
C ILE A 175 16.56 13.75 -17.98
N GLY A 176 17.55 12.89 -18.20
CA GLY A 176 18.81 12.87 -17.45
C GLY A 176 18.65 12.33 -16.03
N GLU A 177 19.53 12.74 -15.14
CA GLU A 177 19.50 12.35 -13.72
C GLU A 177 18.36 13.09 -12.99
N ILE A 178 17.46 12.33 -12.37
CA ILE A 178 16.29 12.90 -11.68
C ILE A 178 16.70 13.41 -10.30
N LYS A 179 16.49 14.70 -10.04
CA LYS A 179 16.84 15.36 -8.77
C LYS A 179 15.65 15.63 -7.87
N VAL A 180 14.49 15.92 -8.46
CA VAL A 180 13.29 16.26 -7.70
C VAL A 180 12.10 15.51 -8.26
N ALA A 181 11.26 14.96 -7.37
CA ALA A 181 9.94 14.48 -7.71
C ALA A 181 8.88 15.27 -6.92
N ARG A 182 7.83 15.69 -7.59
CA ARG A 182 6.70 16.38 -6.99
C ARG A 182 5.44 15.55 -7.19
N ALA A 183 4.68 15.34 -6.12
CA ALA A 183 3.38 14.67 -6.13
C ALA A 183 2.30 15.65 -5.66
N TRP A 184 1.08 15.56 -6.21
CA TRP A 184 -0.03 16.38 -5.75
C TRP A 184 -1.36 15.65 -5.81
N THR A 185 -2.28 16.09 -4.93
CA THR A 185 -3.70 15.72 -4.94
C THR A 185 -4.54 16.98 -4.84
N ALA A 186 -5.41 17.23 -5.82
CA ALA A 186 -6.27 18.42 -5.91
C ALA A 186 -7.73 17.99 -6.13
N GLU A 187 -8.21 17.04 -5.34
CA GLU A 187 -9.59 16.56 -5.40
C GLU A 187 -10.49 17.36 -4.45
N VAL A 188 -11.59 17.91 -4.97
CA VAL A 188 -12.55 18.64 -4.14
C VAL A 188 -13.20 17.71 -3.14
N ARG A 189 -13.08 18.04 -1.86
CA ARG A 189 -13.72 17.33 -0.76
C ARG A 189 -14.88 18.14 -0.19
N SER A 190 -15.99 17.47 0.07
CA SER A 190 -17.14 18.10 0.73
C SER A 190 -16.88 18.27 2.22
N VAL A 191 -17.40 19.37 2.79
CA VAL A 191 -17.35 19.60 4.23
C VAL A 191 -18.28 18.61 4.95
N VAL A 192 -17.71 17.76 5.77
CA VAL A 192 -18.44 16.85 6.67
C VAL A 192 -18.65 17.56 8.00
N LYS A 193 -19.85 18.08 8.25
CA LYS A 193 -20.14 18.80 9.50
C LYS A 193 -20.19 17.81 10.70
N PRO A 194 -19.74 18.23 11.89
CA PRO A 194 -19.87 17.41 13.10
C PRO A 194 -21.33 16.99 13.34
N VAL A 195 -21.50 15.77 13.83
CA VAL A 195 -22.79 15.23 14.27
C VAL A 195 -22.63 14.61 15.67
N PRO A 196 -23.71 14.55 16.46
CA PRO A 196 -23.66 13.91 17.77
C PRO A 196 -23.36 12.42 17.65
N ASP A 197 -22.80 11.87 18.71
CA ASP A 197 -22.64 10.43 18.87
C ASP A 197 -24.02 9.77 18.98
N SER A 198 -24.13 8.52 18.57
CA SER A 198 -25.38 7.76 18.53
C SER A 198 -25.13 6.26 18.77
N GLN A 199 -26.17 5.45 18.67
CA GLN A 199 -26.02 4.00 18.64
C GLN A 199 -25.55 3.54 17.25
N PRO A 200 -24.72 2.47 17.17
CA PRO A 200 -24.36 1.87 15.89
C PRO A 200 -25.61 1.29 15.18
N PRO A 201 -25.58 1.14 13.85
CA PRO A 201 -26.64 0.47 13.12
C PRO A 201 -26.89 -0.95 13.66
N LYS A 202 -28.14 -1.39 13.58
CA LYS A 202 -28.52 -2.73 14.06
C LYS A 202 -27.74 -3.83 13.36
N GLY A 203 -27.16 -4.74 14.14
CA GLY A 203 -26.40 -5.88 13.65
C GLY A 203 -24.91 -5.60 13.41
N VAL A 204 -24.46 -4.35 13.49
CA VAL A 204 -23.04 -3.99 13.38
C VAL A 204 -22.33 -4.33 14.69
N ASP A 205 -21.26 -5.13 14.63
CA ASP A 205 -20.31 -5.31 15.73
C ASP A 205 -19.34 -4.12 15.78
N TYR A 206 -19.77 -3.07 16.47
CA TYR A 206 -18.98 -1.84 16.55
C TYR A 206 -17.73 -1.99 17.41
N ASP A 207 -17.75 -2.85 18.44
CA ASP A 207 -16.55 -3.08 19.27
C ASP A 207 -15.45 -3.74 18.46
N ARG A 208 -15.79 -4.72 17.62
CA ARG A 208 -14.88 -5.35 16.68
C ARG A 208 -14.47 -4.40 15.55
N TRP A 209 -15.37 -3.52 15.09
CA TRP A 209 -14.99 -2.48 14.13
C TRP A 209 -13.90 -1.56 14.70
N LEU A 210 -14.02 -1.14 15.95
CA LEU A 210 -12.98 -0.37 16.64
C LEU A 210 -11.70 -1.17 16.80
N GLY A 211 -11.78 -2.44 17.12
CA GLY A 211 -10.64 -3.35 17.23
C GLY A 211 -9.47 -2.76 18.01
N PRO A 212 -8.28 -2.65 17.39
CA PRO A 212 -7.08 -2.11 18.04
C PRO A 212 -7.16 -0.61 18.38
N ALA A 213 -8.11 0.13 17.82
CA ALA A 213 -8.30 1.54 18.12
C ALA A 213 -8.92 1.74 19.51
N ARG A 214 -8.73 2.93 20.08
CA ARG A 214 -9.32 3.26 21.39
C ARG A 214 -10.84 3.16 21.38
N LYS A 215 -11.42 2.76 22.49
CA LYS A 215 -12.89 2.70 22.65
C LYS A 215 -13.50 4.11 22.60
N ARG A 216 -14.46 4.31 21.73
CA ARG A 216 -15.22 5.57 21.56
C ARG A 216 -16.68 5.28 21.28
N PRO A 217 -17.61 6.17 21.66
CA PRO A 217 -19.01 6.11 21.22
C PRO A 217 -19.11 6.08 19.70
N PHE A 218 -20.13 5.44 19.18
CA PHE A 218 -20.36 5.42 17.74
C PHE A 218 -20.70 6.82 17.22
N ASN A 219 -20.10 7.13 16.07
CA ASN A 219 -20.39 8.34 15.31
C ASN A 219 -20.38 8.01 13.83
N ARG A 220 -21.46 8.34 13.12
CA ARG A 220 -21.62 7.99 11.70
C ARG A 220 -20.52 8.57 10.81
N HIS A 221 -19.92 9.72 11.21
CA HIS A 221 -18.84 10.35 10.47
C HIS A 221 -17.46 9.76 10.78
N ARG A 222 -17.36 8.86 11.73
CA ARG A 222 -16.17 8.05 11.99
C ARG A 222 -16.29 6.62 11.47
N PHE A 223 -17.37 6.33 10.74
CA PHE A 223 -17.71 4.98 10.30
C PHE A 223 -17.79 4.94 8.75
N HIS A 224 -17.59 3.76 8.14
CA HIS A 224 -17.58 3.55 6.71
C HIS A 224 -16.62 4.49 5.94
N GLN A 225 -17.13 5.42 5.12
CA GLN A 225 -16.28 6.18 4.18
C GLN A 225 -15.38 7.22 4.85
N THR A 226 -15.86 7.90 5.89
CA THR A 226 -15.18 9.05 6.50
C THR A 226 -14.17 8.69 7.60
N TRP A 227 -14.06 7.43 8.00
CA TRP A 227 -13.07 6.96 8.97
C TRP A 227 -11.63 7.34 8.60
N ARG A 228 -11.36 7.49 7.31
CA ARG A 228 -10.03 7.87 6.77
C ARG A 228 -9.52 9.19 7.33
N MET A 229 -10.44 10.08 7.69
CA MET A 229 -10.14 11.43 8.19
C MET A 229 -9.97 11.48 9.71
N TYR A 230 -9.87 10.33 10.37
CA TYR A 230 -9.68 10.24 11.83
C TYR A 230 -8.45 9.39 12.15
N GLN A 231 -7.54 9.97 12.98
CA GLN A 231 -6.24 9.36 13.32
C GLN A 231 -6.34 8.00 14.02
N ASP A 232 -7.49 7.68 14.64
CA ASP A 232 -7.69 6.37 15.26
C ASP A 232 -7.82 5.24 14.22
N TYR A 233 -8.18 5.56 12.95
CA TYR A 233 -8.62 4.57 11.97
C TYR A 233 -7.92 4.67 10.62
N GLY A 234 -7.44 5.86 10.25
CA GLY A 234 -6.86 6.14 8.95
C GLY A 234 -5.79 7.22 8.98
N ASN A 235 -5.29 7.59 7.81
CA ASN A 235 -4.12 8.46 7.62
C ASN A 235 -4.46 9.75 6.84
N GLY A 236 -5.70 10.21 6.89
CA GLY A 236 -6.10 11.42 6.18
C GLY A 236 -5.91 11.35 4.67
N GLU A 237 -5.92 12.49 4.01
CA GLU A 237 -5.77 12.56 2.55
C GLU A 237 -4.42 12.06 2.07
N ILE A 238 -3.33 12.33 2.81
CA ILE A 238 -1.99 11.87 2.45
C ILE A 238 -1.89 10.34 2.39
N GLY A 239 -2.58 9.61 3.29
CA GLY A 239 -2.60 8.14 3.31
C GLY A 239 -3.76 7.54 2.51
N ASP A 240 -4.82 8.29 2.23
CA ASP A 240 -5.94 7.79 1.42
C ASP A 240 -5.63 7.91 -0.08
N ASP A 241 -5.58 9.10 -0.62
CA ASP A 241 -5.36 9.31 -2.05
C ASP A 241 -3.90 9.67 -2.37
N GLY A 242 -3.27 10.45 -1.50
CA GLY A 242 -1.89 10.90 -1.66
C GLY A 242 -0.87 9.77 -1.76
N ILE A 243 -1.08 8.65 -1.05
CA ILE A 243 -0.19 7.48 -1.10
C ILE A 243 0.04 6.97 -2.53
N HIS A 244 -0.95 7.04 -3.41
CA HIS A 244 -0.78 6.63 -4.79
C HIS A 244 0.23 7.48 -5.56
N ASP A 245 0.20 8.80 -5.37
CA ASP A 245 1.10 9.73 -6.05
C ASP A 245 2.47 9.79 -5.36
N ILE A 246 2.51 9.62 -4.02
CA ILE A 246 3.75 9.45 -3.24
C ILE A 246 4.49 8.18 -3.67
N ASP A 247 3.78 7.07 -3.85
CA ASP A 247 4.34 5.80 -4.33
C ASP A 247 4.96 5.93 -5.73
N MET A 248 4.28 6.64 -6.63
CA MET A 248 4.80 6.89 -7.98
C MET A 248 5.99 7.86 -7.96
N ALA A 249 5.95 8.91 -7.12
CA ALA A 249 7.06 9.83 -6.94
C ALA A 249 8.32 9.12 -6.43
N ALA A 250 8.17 8.30 -5.40
CA ALA A 250 9.27 7.51 -4.84
C ALA A 250 9.86 6.53 -5.86
N TRP A 251 8.99 5.85 -6.64
CA TRP A 251 9.43 4.94 -7.70
C TRP A 251 10.17 5.68 -8.81
N GLY A 252 9.59 6.74 -9.37
CA GLY A 252 10.22 7.49 -10.47
C GLY A 252 11.50 8.22 -10.06
N LEU A 253 11.60 8.65 -8.80
CA LEU A 253 12.83 9.22 -8.24
C LEU A 253 13.88 8.15 -7.90
N GLY A 254 13.52 6.87 -7.92
CA GLY A 254 14.41 5.75 -7.60
C GLY A 254 14.78 5.66 -6.12
N ILE A 255 13.87 6.03 -5.22
CA ILE A 255 14.12 6.01 -3.77
C ILE A 255 14.17 4.57 -3.26
N ASN A 256 15.25 4.26 -2.52
CA ASN A 256 15.49 2.96 -1.91
C ASN A 256 15.88 3.05 -0.42
N SER A 257 15.91 4.25 0.17
CA SER A 257 16.21 4.53 1.57
C SER A 257 15.15 5.45 2.17
N ALA A 258 15.11 5.53 3.50
CA ALA A 258 14.33 6.56 4.19
C ALA A 258 14.96 7.95 4.00
N PRO A 259 14.18 9.06 4.12
CA PRO A 259 14.71 10.41 4.06
C PRO A 259 15.56 10.71 5.30
N VAL A 260 16.51 11.64 5.17
CA VAL A 260 17.29 12.16 6.32
C VAL A 260 16.65 13.36 6.97
N GLN A 261 15.77 14.06 6.24
CA GLN A 261 15.04 15.21 6.78
C GLN A 261 13.63 15.26 6.22
N ILE A 262 12.68 15.62 7.09
CA ILE A 262 11.27 15.76 6.72
C ILE A 262 10.78 17.14 7.21
N THR A 263 10.13 17.89 6.31
CA THR A 263 9.46 19.14 6.66
C THR A 263 8.00 19.06 6.26
N ALA A 264 7.10 19.40 7.17
CA ALA A 264 5.66 19.41 6.88
C ALA A 264 5.00 20.70 7.36
N ARG A 265 4.10 21.25 6.54
CA ARG A 265 3.28 22.42 6.88
C ARG A 265 1.87 22.20 6.33
N GLY A 266 0.90 22.71 7.07
CA GLY A 266 -0.50 22.61 6.71
C GLY A 266 -1.42 23.15 7.78
N GLY A 267 -2.71 22.99 7.60
CA GLY A 267 -3.68 23.44 8.59
C GLY A 267 -5.13 23.11 8.22
N ARG A 268 -6.05 23.51 9.09
CA ARG A 268 -7.51 23.41 8.86
C ARG A 268 -8.04 24.80 8.51
N MET A 269 -7.79 25.24 7.29
CA MET A 269 -8.05 26.61 6.88
C MET A 269 -9.12 26.72 5.80
N LEU A 270 -9.27 25.70 4.97
CA LEU A 270 -10.01 25.76 3.72
C LEU A 270 -11.41 25.14 3.86
N LEU A 271 -11.53 24.00 4.50
CA LEU A 271 -12.80 23.33 4.78
C LEU A 271 -13.26 23.61 6.23
N ARG A 272 -13.62 24.87 6.49
CA ARG A 272 -14.00 25.32 7.85
C ARG A 272 -15.18 24.51 8.40
N GLY A 273 -15.01 24.04 9.67
CA GLY A 273 -16.03 23.23 10.34
C GLY A 273 -16.09 21.78 9.88
N HIS A 274 -15.11 21.32 9.10
CA HIS A 274 -15.00 19.91 8.74
C HIS A 274 -14.67 19.04 9.95
N ALA A 275 -15.41 17.95 10.14
CA ALA A 275 -15.18 16.96 11.19
C ALA A 275 -14.05 16.01 10.77
N SER A 276 -12.79 16.40 11.04
CA SER A 276 -11.60 15.63 10.71
C SER A 276 -10.50 15.87 11.74
N ASP A 277 -9.65 14.88 11.98
CA ASP A 277 -8.43 15.03 12.78
C ASP A 277 -7.26 15.53 11.92
N TYR A 278 -7.37 15.45 10.61
CA TYR A 278 -6.34 15.82 9.64
C TYR A 278 -6.47 17.26 9.13
N PRO A 279 -5.39 17.85 8.64
CA PRO A 279 -5.43 19.13 7.95
C PRO A 279 -6.19 19.00 6.62
N ASP A 280 -6.76 20.11 6.17
CA ASP A 280 -7.40 20.18 4.86
C ASP A 280 -6.46 20.69 3.76
N ASN A 281 -5.28 21.15 4.12
CA ASN A 281 -4.14 21.29 3.22
C ASN A 281 -2.87 20.82 3.92
N LEU A 282 -2.01 20.18 3.17
CA LEU A 282 -0.76 19.62 3.68
C LEU A 282 0.31 19.68 2.59
N ASN A 283 1.47 20.24 2.95
CA ASN A 283 2.67 20.21 2.12
C ASN A 283 3.76 19.49 2.89
N VAL A 284 4.40 18.51 2.28
CA VAL A 284 5.49 17.73 2.86
C VAL A 284 6.68 17.71 1.93
N THR A 285 7.86 17.91 2.47
CA THR A 285 9.13 17.75 1.75
C THR A 285 9.97 16.69 2.46
N TRP A 286 10.50 15.76 1.69
CA TRP A 286 11.47 14.77 2.13
C TRP A 286 12.80 15.00 1.41
N GLU A 287 13.88 15.11 2.17
CA GLU A 287 15.24 15.23 1.65
C GLU A 287 16.00 13.93 1.93
N PHE A 288 16.70 13.43 0.93
CA PHE A 288 17.45 12.17 1.00
C PHE A 288 18.95 12.44 1.10
N GLU A 289 19.71 11.47 1.61
CA GLU A 289 21.17 11.61 1.89
C GLU A 289 21.97 12.02 0.65
N ASP A 290 21.54 11.60 -0.53
CA ASP A 290 22.17 11.93 -1.82
C ASP A 290 21.74 13.27 -2.43
N GLY A 291 20.99 14.07 -1.68
CA GLY A 291 20.49 15.40 -2.08
C GLY A 291 19.26 15.40 -2.97
N ARG A 292 18.68 14.24 -3.30
CA ARG A 292 17.38 14.20 -3.98
C ARG A 292 16.27 14.70 -3.06
N VAL A 293 15.24 15.29 -3.65
CA VAL A 293 14.13 15.89 -2.92
C VAL A 293 12.80 15.35 -3.47
N MET A 294 11.89 15.01 -2.57
CA MET A 294 10.51 14.72 -2.91
C MET A 294 9.56 15.70 -2.21
N VAL A 295 8.51 16.13 -2.91
CA VAL A 295 7.50 17.05 -2.39
C VAL A 295 6.11 16.47 -2.61
N TYR A 296 5.24 16.60 -1.62
CA TYR A 296 3.81 16.30 -1.74
C TYR A 296 2.97 17.51 -1.35
N GLU A 297 1.90 17.75 -2.11
CA GLU A 297 0.98 18.87 -1.93
C GLU A 297 -0.46 18.41 -2.03
N ASN A 298 -1.30 18.84 -1.08
CA ASN A 298 -2.72 18.53 -1.06
C ASN A 298 -3.56 19.80 -1.10
N TYR A 299 -4.50 19.86 -2.05
CA TYR A 299 -5.39 21.01 -2.29
C TYR A 299 -6.86 20.57 -2.43
N PRO A 300 -7.59 20.25 -1.36
CA PRO A 300 -8.94 19.68 -1.41
C PRO A 300 -10.05 20.70 -1.73
N PHE A 301 -9.69 21.95 -1.95
CA PHE A 301 -10.63 23.07 -2.22
C PHE A 301 -10.79 23.39 -3.70
N THR A 302 -10.00 22.79 -4.58
CA THR A 302 -9.99 23.08 -6.01
C THR A 302 -9.97 21.80 -6.84
N ALA A 303 -10.67 21.86 -7.99
CA ALA A 303 -10.58 20.84 -9.04
C ALA A 303 -9.48 21.19 -10.06
N TYR A 304 -8.81 22.31 -9.90
CA TYR A 304 -7.74 22.76 -10.79
C TYR A 304 -6.42 22.14 -10.35
N GLY A 305 -6.14 20.95 -10.86
CA GLY A 305 -4.88 20.30 -10.64
C GLY A 305 -3.71 20.98 -11.36
N MET A 306 -2.51 20.54 -11.11
CA MET A 306 -1.33 20.98 -11.83
C MET A 306 -1.25 20.27 -13.19
N HIS A 307 -0.80 21.01 -14.20
CA HIS A 307 -0.60 20.46 -15.56
C HIS A 307 -1.86 19.82 -16.17
N GLY A 308 -3.05 20.25 -15.74
CA GLY A 308 -4.33 19.73 -16.25
C GLY A 308 -4.82 18.43 -15.58
N PHE A 309 -4.18 17.99 -14.49
CA PHE A 309 -4.57 16.79 -13.75
C PHE A 309 -4.88 17.13 -12.28
N ASP A 310 -5.95 16.55 -11.76
CA ASP A 310 -6.35 16.62 -10.34
C ASP A 310 -5.36 15.91 -9.39
N ASN A 311 -4.57 14.99 -9.92
CA ASN A 311 -3.49 14.29 -9.20
C ASN A 311 -2.40 13.87 -10.18
N GLY A 312 -1.19 13.73 -9.69
CA GLY A 312 -0.06 13.31 -10.52
C GLY A 312 1.30 13.61 -9.94
N ASN A 313 2.29 13.51 -10.82
CA ASN A 313 3.70 13.69 -10.48
C ASN A 313 4.41 14.55 -11.54
N VAL A 314 5.41 15.30 -11.10
CA VAL A 314 6.44 15.85 -12.01
C VAL A 314 7.80 15.36 -11.55
N PHE A 315 8.57 14.83 -12.49
CA PHE A 315 9.96 14.43 -12.29
C PHE A 315 10.86 15.45 -12.97
N TYR A 316 11.71 16.12 -12.22
CA TYR A 316 12.69 17.08 -12.74
C TYR A 316 14.06 16.45 -12.81
N GLY A 317 14.58 16.34 -14.02
CA GLY A 317 15.91 15.83 -14.31
C GLY A 317 16.85 16.90 -14.85
N THR A 318 18.12 16.53 -15.06
CA THR A 318 19.17 17.45 -15.55
C THR A 318 18.98 17.86 -17.01
N GLU A 319 18.21 17.12 -17.80
CA GLU A 319 18.00 17.36 -19.23
C GLU A 319 16.55 17.69 -19.60
N GLY A 320 15.63 17.62 -18.62
CA GLY A 320 14.23 17.90 -18.86
C GLY A 320 13.34 17.55 -17.68
N TYR A 321 12.06 17.46 -17.93
CA TYR A 321 11.10 17.01 -16.93
C TYR A 321 10.00 16.14 -17.56
N MET A 322 9.38 15.28 -16.73
CA MET A 322 8.21 14.49 -17.11
C MET A 322 7.04 14.84 -16.21
N VAL A 323 5.90 15.18 -16.80
CA VAL A 323 4.60 15.22 -16.12
C VAL A 323 3.97 13.85 -16.27
N PHE A 324 3.48 13.28 -15.17
CA PHE A 324 2.82 11.98 -15.13
C PHE A 324 1.51 12.08 -14.35
N SER A 325 0.48 11.42 -14.79
CA SER A 325 -0.75 11.25 -14.03
C SER A 325 -1.20 9.79 -14.01
N ARG A 326 -1.54 9.30 -12.83
CA ARG A 326 -2.17 7.99 -12.64
C ARG A 326 -3.54 7.86 -13.33
N ARG A 327 -4.06 8.93 -13.90
CA ARG A 327 -5.25 8.89 -14.78
C ARG A 327 -4.95 8.30 -16.16
N GLY A 328 -3.68 7.97 -16.45
CA GLY A 328 -3.26 7.28 -17.65
C GLY A 328 -2.61 8.19 -18.69
N ALA A 329 -1.76 9.11 -18.26
CA ALA A 329 -1.06 10.02 -19.17
C ALA A 329 0.34 10.36 -18.67
N PHE A 330 1.26 10.62 -19.61
CA PHE A 330 2.51 11.30 -19.31
C PHE A 330 2.96 12.19 -20.49
N SER A 331 3.77 13.18 -20.20
CA SER A 331 4.39 14.05 -21.19
C SER A 331 5.81 14.39 -20.77
N VAL A 332 6.77 14.20 -21.68
CA VAL A 332 8.18 14.56 -21.48
C VAL A 332 8.46 15.89 -22.16
N PHE A 333 9.27 16.72 -21.50
CA PHE A 333 9.73 18.02 -21.99
C PHE A 333 11.23 18.13 -21.83
N LEU A 334 11.97 18.46 -22.90
CA LEU A 334 13.40 18.40 -22.97
C LEU A 334 14.04 19.78 -23.14
N GLY A 335 15.16 19.95 -22.44
CA GLY A 335 16.01 21.13 -22.53
C GLY A 335 15.34 22.44 -22.02
N PRO A 336 16.08 23.57 -22.02
CA PRO A 336 15.65 24.82 -21.43
C PRO A 336 14.40 25.43 -22.07
N LYS A 337 14.09 25.06 -23.31
CA LYS A 337 12.90 25.54 -24.05
C LYS A 337 11.70 24.58 -23.92
N SER A 338 11.78 23.59 -23.04
CA SER A 338 10.71 22.58 -22.82
C SER A 338 10.19 21.96 -24.12
N LYS A 339 11.12 21.56 -25.02
CA LYS A 339 10.75 20.90 -26.27
C LYS A 339 10.00 19.62 -25.97
N LYS A 340 8.81 19.46 -26.57
CA LYS A 340 7.98 18.27 -26.38
C LYS A 340 8.71 17.01 -26.85
N GLY A 341 8.82 16.06 -25.95
CA GLY A 341 9.37 14.71 -26.14
C GLY A 341 8.28 13.64 -26.19
N PRO A 342 8.60 12.39 -25.81
CA PRO A 342 7.63 11.31 -25.73
C PRO A 342 6.42 11.70 -24.90
N THR A 343 5.25 11.40 -25.40
CA THR A 343 3.97 11.75 -24.75
C THR A 343 2.97 10.61 -24.96
N GLU A 344 2.22 10.29 -23.93
CA GLU A 344 1.07 9.42 -24.00
C GLU A 344 -0.07 10.08 -23.24
N GLY A 345 -1.23 10.22 -23.86
CA GLY A 345 -2.36 10.93 -23.27
C GLY A 345 -3.60 10.06 -23.19
N ASP A 346 -4.40 10.35 -22.17
CA ASP A 346 -5.79 9.95 -21.93
C ASP A 346 -6.12 8.48 -22.24
N VAL A 347 -5.31 7.56 -21.74
CA VAL A 347 -5.58 6.12 -21.80
C VAL A 347 -6.47 5.75 -20.61
N ARG A 348 -7.63 6.40 -20.52
CA ARG A 348 -8.63 6.13 -19.47
C ARG A 348 -8.98 4.65 -19.49
N GLY A 349 -8.94 4.02 -18.31
CA GLY A 349 -9.21 2.59 -18.15
C GLY A 349 -7.98 1.71 -17.98
N GLN A 350 -6.77 2.13 -18.35
CA GLN A 350 -5.54 1.37 -18.12
C GLN A 350 -4.94 1.61 -16.72
N ARG A 351 -5.75 1.42 -15.69
CA ARG A 351 -5.34 1.66 -14.29
C ARG A 351 -4.58 0.50 -13.64
N GLY A 352 -4.34 -0.60 -14.37
CA GLY A 352 -3.56 -1.73 -13.89
C GLY A 352 -4.24 -2.64 -12.87
N TYR A 353 -5.54 -2.49 -12.59
CA TYR A 353 -6.23 -3.31 -11.60
C TYR A 353 -6.23 -4.80 -11.93
N ALA A 354 -6.50 -5.14 -13.18
CA ALA A 354 -6.51 -6.52 -13.64
C ALA A 354 -5.11 -7.12 -13.57
N GLU A 355 -4.14 -6.42 -14.12
CA GLU A 355 -2.73 -6.83 -14.16
C GLU A 355 -2.14 -6.97 -12.75
N HIS A 356 -2.53 -6.08 -11.84
CA HIS A 356 -2.06 -6.09 -10.46
C HIS A 356 -2.58 -7.31 -9.69
N MET A 357 -3.86 -7.65 -9.86
CA MET A 357 -4.41 -8.85 -9.27
C MET A 357 -3.85 -10.13 -9.91
N SER A 358 -3.65 -10.16 -11.25
CA SER A 358 -2.99 -11.28 -11.91
C SER A 358 -1.57 -11.50 -11.41
N GLU A 359 -0.80 -10.42 -11.16
CA GLU A 359 0.54 -10.53 -10.57
C GLU A 359 0.49 -11.22 -9.21
N PHE A 360 -0.45 -10.83 -8.34
CA PHE A 360 -0.61 -11.45 -7.02
C PHE A 360 -0.92 -12.95 -7.11
N LEU A 361 -1.92 -13.31 -7.90
CA LEU A 361 -2.32 -14.72 -8.09
C LEU A 361 -1.21 -15.56 -8.73
N THR A 362 -0.48 -15.01 -9.70
CA THR A 362 0.66 -15.67 -10.34
C THR A 362 1.82 -15.85 -9.37
N ALA A 363 2.11 -14.84 -8.55
CA ALA A 363 3.15 -14.89 -7.54
C ALA A 363 2.89 -16.00 -6.48
N ILE A 364 1.62 -16.16 -6.07
CA ILE A 364 1.22 -17.25 -5.17
C ILE A 364 1.53 -18.61 -5.81
N ARG A 365 1.06 -18.85 -7.03
CA ARG A 365 1.29 -20.12 -7.74
C ARG A 365 2.75 -20.42 -8.01
N ALA A 366 3.54 -19.39 -8.25
CA ALA A 366 4.98 -19.51 -8.45
C ALA A 366 5.79 -19.63 -7.15
N GLY A 367 5.18 -19.40 -5.99
CA GLY A 367 5.92 -19.27 -4.73
C GLY A 367 6.91 -18.10 -4.72
N ASP A 368 6.69 -17.08 -5.57
CA ASP A 368 7.58 -15.92 -5.72
C ASP A 368 7.01 -14.70 -4.99
N ARG A 369 7.71 -14.23 -3.95
CA ARG A 369 7.31 -13.04 -3.18
C ARG A 369 7.64 -11.71 -3.85
N LYS A 370 8.26 -11.72 -5.03
CA LYS A 370 8.80 -10.52 -5.71
C LYS A 370 7.76 -9.81 -6.56
N THR A 371 6.58 -9.49 -6.00
CA THR A 371 5.62 -8.63 -6.69
C THR A 371 6.10 -7.18 -6.72
N ARG A 372 5.55 -6.37 -7.63
CA ARG A 372 5.91 -4.94 -7.78
C ARG A 372 5.55 -4.09 -6.57
N ALA A 373 4.53 -4.50 -5.82
CA ALA A 373 4.07 -3.85 -4.60
C ALA A 373 4.21 -4.77 -3.38
N ARG A 374 5.28 -5.58 -3.32
CA ARG A 374 5.59 -6.44 -2.18
C ARG A 374 5.81 -5.65 -0.89
N ALA A 375 5.83 -6.32 0.23
CA ALA A 375 5.85 -5.71 1.56
C ALA A 375 6.91 -4.60 1.70
N GLU A 376 8.15 -4.82 1.26
CA GLU A 376 9.25 -3.85 1.38
C GLU A 376 9.05 -2.60 0.53
N VAL A 377 8.52 -2.78 -0.69
CA VAL A 377 8.21 -1.66 -1.58
C VAL A 377 7.03 -0.86 -1.04
N ALA A 378 6.01 -1.54 -0.57
CA ALA A 378 4.82 -0.95 0.04
C ALA A 378 5.15 -0.19 1.33
N HIS A 379 5.94 -0.79 2.21
CA HIS A 379 6.41 -0.13 3.44
C HIS A 379 7.18 1.15 3.12
N ARG A 380 8.11 1.13 2.16
CA ARG A 380 8.90 2.32 1.78
C ARG A 380 8.02 3.50 1.39
N SER A 381 7.01 3.27 0.57
CA SER A 381 6.07 4.34 0.17
C SER A 381 5.18 4.77 1.32
N CYS A 382 4.72 3.83 2.14
CA CYS A 382 3.89 4.09 3.30
C CYS A 382 4.66 4.81 4.41
N ALA A 383 5.95 4.51 4.59
CA ALA A 383 6.85 5.19 5.51
C ALA A 383 6.91 6.70 5.23
N LEU A 384 6.97 7.11 3.96
CA LEU A 384 6.95 8.53 3.59
C LEU A 384 5.66 9.22 4.06
N VAL A 385 4.51 8.54 3.93
CA VAL A 385 3.23 9.04 4.46
C VAL A 385 3.32 9.24 5.96
N HIS A 386 3.76 8.23 6.71
CA HIS A 386 3.83 8.28 8.18
C HIS A 386 4.81 9.33 8.67
N LEU A 387 6.01 9.41 8.09
CA LEU A 387 7.02 10.40 8.45
C LEU A 387 6.52 11.83 8.16
N GLY A 388 5.79 12.03 7.05
CA GLY A 388 5.15 13.31 6.73
C GLY A 388 4.05 13.71 7.73
N GLU A 389 3.20 12.75 8.13
CA GLU A 389 2.20 12.97 9.19
C GLU A 389 2.85 13.33 10.54
N ILE A 390 3.89 12.60 10.92
CA ILE A 390 4.60 12.83 12.18
C ILE A 390 5.22 14.22 12.18
N ALA A 391 5.88 14.62 11.08
CA ALA A 391 6.46 15.96 10.96
C ALA A 391 5.38 17.07 11.08
N PHE A 392 4.19 16.87 10.48
CA PHE A 392 3.07 17.79 10.64
C PHE A 392 2.58 17.86 12.09
N ARG A 393 2.42 16.72 12.76
CA ARG A 393 1.89 16.62 14.14
C ARG A 393 2.84 17.13 15.21
N THR A 394 4.13 17.20 14.92
CA THR A 394 5.19 17.66 15.83
C THR A 394 5.75 19.04 15.47
N SER A 395 5.09 19.75 14.54
CA SER A 395 5.35 21.16 14.22
C SER A 395 6.58 21.45 13.37
N GLY A 396 6.85 20.64 12.35
CA GLY A 396 7.61 21.18 11.26
C GLY A 396 8.77 20.39 10.70
N ARG A 397 10.03 20.74 11.05
CA ARG A 397 11.23 20.09 10.53
C ARG A 397 11.71 19.03 11.50
N LEU A 398 11.98 17.84 11.00
CA LEU A 398 12.53 16.71 11.74
C LEU A 398 13.72 16.13 10.99
N ASP A 399 14.77 15.81 11.72
CA ASP A 399 15.91 15.04 11.23
C ASP A 399 15.67 13.56 11.60
N PHE A 400 15.92 12.67 10.64
CA PHE A 400 15.67 11.24 10.77
C PHE A 400 16.93 10.45 10.43
N ASP A 401 17.27 9.48 11.24
CA ASP A 401 18.37 8.55 10.97
C ASP A 401 17.85 7.31 10.21
N PRO A 402 18.17 7.15 8.92
CA PRO A 402 17.74 6.01 8.12
C PRO A 402 18.29 4.65 8.58
N LYS A 403 19.34 4.64 9.42
CA LYS A 403 19.96 3.40 9.91
C LYS A 403 19.27 2.86 11.16
N THR A 404 18.94 3.76 12.09
CA THR A 404 18.22 3.41 13.33
C THR A 404 16.72 3.54 13.17
N GLU A 405 16.28 4.18 12.09
CA GLU A 405 14.89 4.49 11.76
C GLU A 405 14.17 5.24 12.89
N THR A 406 14.87 6.23 13.43
CA THR A 406 14.38 7.08 14.52
C THR A 406 14.58 8.56 14.21
N PHE A 407 13.72 9.40 14.77
CA PHE A 407 13.90 10.85 14.74
C PHE A 407 14.99 11.28 15.71
N ILE A 408 15.93 12.09 15.23
CA ILE A 408 17.07 12.57 16.02
C ILE A 408 16.58 13.66 16.96
N GLY A 409 16.78 13.44 18.28
CA GLY A 409 16.48 14.43 19.30
C GLY A 409 15.00 14.82 19.46
N ASN A 410 14.07 13.94 19.05
CA ASN A 410 12.65 14.21 19.17
C ASN A 410 11.85 12.99 19.65
N ASP A 411 11.78 12.82 20.98
CA ASP A 411 11.08 11.68 21.61
C ASP A 411 9.58 11.64 21.23
N ARG A 412 8.95 12.82 21.13
CA ARG A 412 7.54 12.91 20.74
C ARG A 412 7.29 12.38 19.33
N ALA A 413 8.20 12.63 18.40
CA ALA A 413 8.11 12.07 17.05
C ALA A 413 8.34 10.55 17.07
N ASN A 414 9.29 10.07 17.87
CA ASN A 414 9.57 8.64 18.02
C ASN A 414 8.39 7.86 18.62
N GLU A 415 7.67 8.43 19.60
CA GLU A 415 6.43 7.83 20.11
C GLU A 415 5.37 7.62 19.02
N LEU A 416 5.37 8.43 17.96
CA LEU A 416 4.40 8.37 16.88
C LEU A 416 4.75 7.35 15.78
N LEU A 417 5.94 6.76 15.80
CA LEU A 417 6.31 5.64 14.91
C LEU A 417 5.48 4.38 15.20
N THR A 418 4.87 4.31 16.37
CA THR A 418 3.96 3.25 16.79
C THR A 418 2.65 3.83 17.34
N LYS A 419 1.76 2.95 17.79
CA LYS A 419 0.52 3.32 18.46
C LYS A 419 0.23 2.40 19.65
N ARG A 420 -0.66 2.85 20.53
CA ARG A 420 -1.20 1.99 21.59
C ARG A 420 -2.32 1.14 21.01
N TYR A 421 -2.28 -0.14 21.26
CA TYR A 421 -3.31 -1.10 20.86
C TYR A 421 -4.26 -1.33 22.03
N ARG A 422 -5.54 -1.48 21.70
CA ARG A 422 -6.57 -1.83 22.69
C ARG A 422 -6.63 -3.35 22.86
N SER A 423 -6.49 -3.82 24.10
CA SER A 423 -6.70 -5.25 24.41
C SER A 423 -8.14 -5.69 24.11
N PRO A 424 -8.36 -6.89 23.53
CA PRO A 424 -7.37 -7.94 23.24
C PRO A 424 -6.79 -7.87 21.80
N TYR A 425 -6.81 -6.72 21.14
CA TYR A 425 -6.45 -6.54 19.74
C TYR A 425 -5.03 -5.99 19.56
N GLU A 426 -4.07 -6.56 20.30
CA GLU A 426 -2.66 -6.20 20.18
C GLU A 426 -2.12 -6.54 18.78
N LEU A 427 -1.00 -5.89 18.40
CA LEU A 427 -0.27 -6.29 17.20
C LEU A 427 0.36 -7.67 17.46
N PRO A 428 0.10 -8.68 16.61
CA PRO A 428 0.70 -9.99 16.79
C PRO A 428 2.23 -9.92 16.75
N ALA A 429 2.89 -10.68 17.62
CA ALA A 429 4.34 -10.80 17.59
C ALA A 429 4.78 -11.60 16.35
N VAL A 430 5.84 -11.14 15.71
CA VAL A 430 6.45 -11.79 14.57
C VAL A 430 7.64 -12.63 14.99
#